data_e91eca96e5f506ca791d94553710daaa
#
_entry.id   e91eca96e5f506ca791d94553710daaa
#
_cell.length_a   1.000
_cell.length_b   1.000
_cell.length_c   1.000
_cell.angle_alpha   90.00
_cell.angle_beta   90.00
_cell.angle_gamma   90.00
#
_symmetry.space_group_name_H-M   'P 1'
#
loop_
_entity.id
_entity.type
_entity.pdbx_description
1 polymer ?
#
loop_
_entity_poly.entity_id
_entity_poly.type
_entity_poly.pdbx_seq_one_letter_code
_entity_poly.pdbx_strand_id
1 'polypeptide(L)'
;MVVYRKATAEDLETIWDYQIAINPDEPAWVRWKKQFIDDNRSGAAATFVAVVDGIPVGEGTLLFSPECKAIRGRLALADGETATNINALRIRPAYEGKGYISGLVKYMEAYAKDLGYRRITIGVEAVETRNLGIYLHWGYDKFLLTEGEAEELVLYYGKEL
;
A
#
# COMPACT_ATOMS: atom_id res chain seq x y z
N MET A 1 -18.28 13.24 2.84
CA MET A 1 -17.88 12.74 1.50
C MET A 1 -16.41 12.40 1.50
N VAL A 2 -16.05 11.27 0.93
CA VAL A 2 -14.65 10.87 0.79
C VAL A 2 -14.11 11.32 -0.57
N VAL A 3 -12.85 11.77 -0.58
CA VAL A 3 -12.13 12.13 -1.80
C VAL A 3 -10.86 11.27 -1.86
N TYR A 4 -10.61 10.67 -3.02
CA TYR A 4 -9.38 9.91 -3.29
C TYR A 4 -8.48 10.73 -4.19
N ARG A 5 -7.23 10.85 -3.82
CA ARG A 5 -6.24 11.58 -4.60
C ARG A 5 -4.81 11.16 -4.26
N LYS A 6 -3.88 11.57 -5.10
CA LYS A 6 -2.45 11.40 -4.79
C LYS A 6 -2.09 12.27 -3.59
N ALA A 7 -1.24 11.74 -2.71
CA ALA A 7 -0.78 12.44 -1.53
C ALA A 7 0.11 13.64 -1.90
N THR A 8 -0.10 14.75 -1.22
CA THR A 8 0.82 15.88 -1.25
C THR A 8 1.98 15.65 -0.28
N ALA A 9 3.02 16.50 -0.33
CA ALA A 9 4.11 16.44 0.63
C ALA A 9 3.61 16.60 2.08
N GLU A 10 2.62 17.48 2.30
CA GLU A 10 2.00 17.67 3.61
C GLU A 10 1.23 16.43 4.05
N ASP A 11 0.49 15.79 3.15
CA ASP A 11 -0.21 14.54 3.46
C ASP A 11 0.76 13.46 3.92
N LEU A 12 1.91 13.31 3.25
CA LEU A 12 2.92 12.33 3.63
C LEU A 12 3.42 12.56 5.05
N GLU A 13 3.69 13.80 5.42
CA GLU A 13 4.07 14.12 6.79
C GLU A 13 2.96 13.73 7.77
N THR A 14 1.72 14.14 7.48
CA THR A 14 0.56 13.90 8.35
C THR A 14 0.28 12.41 8.57
N ILE A 15 0.25 11.60 7.51
CA ILE A 15 -0.09 10.18 7.62
C ILE A 15 1.01 9.40 8.35
N TRP A 16 2.27 9.71 8.10
CA TRP A 16 3.37 9.02 8.77
C TRP A 16 3.53 9.47 10.21
N ASP A 17 3.35 10.76 10.50
CA ASP A 17 3.40 11.26 11.88
C ASP A 17 2.28 10.65 12.75
N TYR A 18 1.09 10.43 12.17
CA TYR A 18 0.02 9.72 12.86
C TYR A 18 0.47 8.29 13.23
N GLN A 19 1.07 7.56 12.31
CA GLN A 19 1.54 6.20 12.56
C GLN A 19 2.66 6.16 13.61
N ILE A 20 3.58 7.11 13.57
CA ILE A 20 4.65 7.23 14.56
C ILE A 20 4.04 7.47 15.94
N ALA A 21 3.04 8.35 16.05
CA ALA A 21 2.41 8.69 17.33
C ALA A 21 1.67 7.50 17.96
N ILE A 22 1.02 6.65 17.16
CA ILE A 22 0.29 5.49 17.68
C ILE A 22 1.17 4.24 17.87
N ASN A 23 2.44 4.30 17.45
CA ASN A 23 3.41 3.20 17.59
C ASN A 23 4.69 3.72 18.27
N PRO A 24 4.59 4.28 19.49
CA PRO A 24 5.72 4.99 20.13
C PRO A 24 6.88 4.05 20.50
N ASP A 25 6.62 2.76 20.65
CA ASP A 25 7.63 1.78 21.07
C ASP A 25 8.37 1.12 19.89
N GLU A 26 8.00 1.46 18.65
CA GLU A 26 8.64 0.88 17.46
C GLU A 26 9.37 1.96 16.65
N PRO A 27 10.70 2.07 16.80
CA PRO A 27 11.47 3.12 16.12
C PRO A 27 11.55 2.98 14.59
N ALA A 28 11.18 1.82 14.06
CA ALA A 28 11.22 1.58 12.62
C ALA A 28 10.28 2.52 11.83
N TRP A 29 9.21 3.00 12.44
CA TRP A 29 8.25 3.90 11.78
C TRP A 29 8.89 5.20 11.30
N VAL A 30 9.85 5.74 12.06
CA VAL A 30 10.59 6.95 11.66
C VAL A 30 11.43 6.66 10.39
N ARG A 31 12.07 5.51 10.34
CA ARG A 31 12.87 5.08 9.19
C ARG A 31 11.97 4.84 7.95
N TRP A 32 10.83 4.20 8.15
CA TRP A 32 9.86 3.96 7.07
C TRP A 32 9.30 5.25 6.50
N LYS A 33 8.98 6.23 7.36
CA LYS A 33 8.56 7.57 6.92
C LYS A 33 9.56 8.14 5.93
N LYS A 34 10.83 8.15 6.31
CA LYS A 34 11.89 8.69 5.44
C LYS A 34 11.96 7.94 4.11
N GLN A 35 11.92 6.61 4.14
CA GLN A 35 11.98 5.78 2.94
C GLN A 35 10.83 6.09 1.97
N PHE A 36 9.61 6.16 2.47
CA PHE A 36 8.43 6.41 1.64
C PHE A 36 8.39 7.82 1.09
N ILE A 37 8.82 8.81 1.87
CA ILE A 37 8.93 10.19 1.38
C ILE A 37 9.99 10.29 0.28
N ASP A 38 11.15 9.69 0.48
CA ASP A 38 12.22 9.69 -0.52
C ASP A 38 11.77 8.98 -1.81
N ASP A 39 11.09 7.84 -1.71
CA ASP A 39 10.59 7.09 -2.86
C ASP A 39 9.49 7.87 -3.61
N ASN A 40 8.63 8.60 -2.89
CA ASN A 40 7.65 9.47 -3.54
C ASN A 40 8.33 10.62 -4.29
N ARG A 41 9.39 11.20 -3.74
CA ARG A 41 10.12 12.29 -4.39
C ARG A 41 10.85 11.84 -5.65
N SER A 42 11.43 10.65 -5.62
CA SER A 42 12.18 10.10 -6.76
C SER A 42 11.28 9.54 -7.87
N GLY A 43 10.00 9.33 -7.60
CA GLY A 43 9.08 8.66 -8.51
C GLY A 43 9.13 7.14 -8.44
N ALA A 44 9.91 6.57 -7.51
CA ALA A 44 9.94 5.12 -7.28
C ALA A 44 8.65 4.60 -6.65
N ALA A 45 7.88 5.49 -6.04
CA ALA A 45 6.59 5.19 -5.41
C ALA A 45 5.61 6.33 -5.59
N ALA A 46 4.33 6.05 -5.41
CA ALA A 46 3.28 7.06 -5.33
C ALA A 46 2.30 6.68 -4.22
N THR A 47 2.12 7.57 -3.25
CA THR A 47 1.16 7.39 -2.16
C THR A 47 -0.15 8.08 -2.50
N PHE A 48 -1.24 7.43 -2.13
CA PHE A 48 -2.61 7.92 -2.32
C PHE A 48 -3.32 8.00 -0.98
N VAL A 49 -4.25 8.92 -0.86
CA VAL A 49 -4.99 9.15 0.38
C VAL A 49 -6.50 9.14 0.13
N ALA A 50 -7.22 8.64 1.14
CA ALA A 50 -8.66 8.84 1.27
C ALA A 50 -8.85 9.99 2.26
N VAL A 51 -9.49 11.06 1.81
CA VAL A 51 -9.64 12.31 2.58
C VAL A 51 -11.10 12.49 2.95
N VAL A 52 -11.36 12.69 4.24
CA VAL A 52 -12.69 12.98 4.77
C VAL A 52 -12.61 14.27 5.56
N ASP A 53 -13.46 15.23 5.22
CA ASP A 53 -13.48 16.56 5.87
C ASP A 53 -12.09 17.22 5.92
N GLY A 54 -11.34 17.10 4.83
CA GLY A 54 -10.00 17.68 4.70
C GLY A 54 -8.89 16.92 5.41
N ILE A 55 -9.19 15.78 6.03
CA ILE A 55 -8.22 14.98 6.80
C ILE A 55 -7.92 13.68 6.05
N PRO A 56 -6.63 13.34 5.80
CA PRO A 56 -6.28 12.05 5.26
C PRO A 56 -6.49 10.96 6.32
N VAL A 57 -7.49 10.11 6.13
CA VAL A 57 -7.88 9.07 7.09
C VAL A 57 -7.48 7.68 6.66
N GLY A 58 -7.12 7.51 5.39
CA GLY A 58 -6.63 6.25 4.83
C GLY A 58 -5.54 6.52 3.81
N GLU A 59 -4.64 5.59 3.65
CA GLU A 59 -3.54 5.67 2.70
C GLU A 59 -3.19 4.32 2.11
N GLY A 60 -2.53 4.37 0.96
CA GLY A 60 -1.90 3.24 0.31
C GLY A 60 -0.83 3.74 -0.64
N THR A 61 0.21 2.96 -0.84
CA THR A 61 1.33 3.34 -1.69
C THR A 61 1.53 2.30 -2.77
N LEU A 62 1.69 2.78 -4.01
CA LEU A 62 2.17 1.95 -5.12
C LEU A 62 3.70 2.04 -5.14
N LEU A 63 4.36 0.90 -4.99
CA LEU A 63 5.80 0.78 -5.17
C LEU A 63 6.06 0.32 -6.60
N PHE A 64 6.74 1.13 -7.40
CA PHE A 64 6.99 0.84 -8.81
C PHE A 64 8.34 0.16 -9.01
N SER A 65 9.36 0.59 -8.29
CA SER A 65 10.73 0.14 -8.51
C SER A 65 11.07 -1.10 -7.70
N PRO A 66 11.77 -2.08 -8.30
CA PRO A 66 12.30 -3.21 -7.55
C PRO A 66 13.36 -2.79 -6.52
N GLU A 67 13.90 -1.58 -6.63
CA GLU A 67 14.86 -1.02 -5.69
C GLU A 67 14.22 -0.48 -4.41
N CYS A 68 12.90 -0.29 -4.38
CA CYS A 68 12.19 0.05 -3.13
C CYS A 68 12.51 -1.01 -2.07
N LYS A 69 12.81 -0.57 -0.85
CA LYS A 69 13.29 -1.48 0.21
C LYS A 69 12.33 -2.62 0.52
N ALA A 70 11.03 -2.36 0.46
CA ALA A 70 10.03 -3.40 0.68
C ALA A 70 9.97 -4.44 -0.45
N ILE A 71 10.46 -4.12 -1.64
CA ILE A 71 10.46 -5.02 -2.80
C ILE A 71 11.68 -5.93 -2.83
N ARG A 72 12.84 -5.43 -2.39
CA ARG A 72 14.10 -6.19 -2.30
C ARG A 72 14.49 -6.88 -3.61
N GLY A 73 14.28 -6.21 -4.74
CA GLY A 73 14.64 -6.75 -6.04
C GLY A 73 13.71 -7.85 -6.56
N ARG A 74 12.60 -8.14 -5.89
CA ARG A 74 11.65 -9.19 -6.29
C ARG A 74 10.77 -8.68 -7.45
N LEU A 75 11.19 -8.96 -8.67
CA LEU A 75 10.55 -8.47 -9.89
C LEU A 75 9.09 -8.94 -10.03
N ALA A 76 8.72 -10.06 -9.42
CA ALA A 76 7.34 -10.52 -9.42
C ALA A 76 6.40 -9.56 -8.69
N LEU A 77 6.92 -8.77 -7.76
CA LEU A 77 6.13 -7.81 -6.98
C LEU A 77 6.10 -6.43 -7.61
N ALA A 78 7.23 -5.95 -8.09
CA ALA A 78 7.34 -4.66 -8.79
C ALA A 78 8.57 -4.70 -9.68
N ASP A 79 8.41 -4.42 -10.96
CA ASP A 79 9.50 -4.49 -11.93
C ASP A 79 9.79 -3.17 -12.64
N GLY A 80 9.07 -2.10 -12.27
CA GLY A 80 9.23 -0.77 -12.87
C GLY A 80 8.53 -0.60 -14.21
N GLU A 81 7.87 -1.62 -14.72
CA GLU A 81 7.32 -1.60 -16.08
C GLU A 81 5.94 -2.24 -16.19
N THR A 82 5.76 -3.47 -15.72
CA THR A 82 4.52 -4.24 -15.87
C THR A 82 3.82 -4.54 -14.56
N ALA A 83 4.56 -4.64 -13.46
CA ALA A 83 4.04 -4.96 -12.14
C ALA A 83 4.34 -3.86 -11.14
N THR A 84 3.37 -3.53 -10.31
CA THR A 84 3.50 -2.60 -9.20
C THR A 84 2.89 -3.22 -7.94
N ASN A 85 3.36 -2.79 -6.77
CA ASN A 85 2.97 -3.40 -5.49
C ASN A 85 2.23 -2.38 -4.63
N ILE A 86 1.10 -2.79 -4.05
CA ILE A 86 0.43 -2.02 -3.00
C ILE A 86 1.12 -2.31 -1.68
N ASN A 87 1.54 -1.26 -1.01
CA ASN A 87 2.19 -1.34 0.29
C ASN A 87 1.61 -0.27 1.22
N ALA A 88 1.78 -0.47 2.53
CA ALA A 88 1.34 0.50 3.53
C ALA A 88 -0.14 0.91 3.38
N LEU A 89 -0.99 -0.06 3.10
CA LEU A 89 -2.44 0.14 2.96
C LEU A 89 -3.06 0.16 4.35
N ARG A 90 -3.58 1.32 4.78
CA ARG A 90 -4.08 1.53 6.14
C ARG A 90 -5.26 2.48 6.16
N ILE A 91 -6.07 2.34 7.20
CA ILE A 91 -7.15 3.29 7.51
C ILE A 91 -7.22 3.49 9.02
N ARG A 92 -7.55 4.70 9.43
CA ARG A 92 -7.76 4.98 10.86
C ARG A 92 -8.97 4.19 11.36
N PRO A 93 -8.90 3.60 12.57
CA PRO A 93 -9.96 2.73 13.10
C PRO A 93 -11.37 3.35 13.07
N ALA A 94 -11.48 4.66 13.36
CA ALA A 94 -12.76 5.36 13.35
C ALA A 94 -13.46 5.39 11.99
N TYR A 95 -12.74 5.08 10.92
CA TYR A 95 -13.25 5.15 9.53
C TYR A 95 -13.35 3.78 8.87
N GLU A 96 -13.10 2.71 9.61
CA GLU A 96 -13.25 1.35 9.12
C GLU A 96 -14.72 1.00 8.84
N GLY A 97 -14.92 0.03 7.95
CA GLY A 97 -16.25 -0.50 7.63
C GLY A 97 -17.13 0.41 6.79
N LYS A 98 -16.58 1.48 6.22
CA LYS A 98 -17.31 2.44 5.39
C LYS A 98 -17.02 2.31 3.89
N GLY A 99 -16.21 1.34 3.50
CA GLY A 99 -15.82 1.13 2.10
C GLY A 99 -14.73 2.06 1.59
N TYR A 100 -14.10 2.85 2.45
CA TYR A 100 -13.09 3.83 2.02
C TYR A 100 -11.85 3.16 1.45
N ILE A 101 -11.37 2.08 2.07
CA ILE A 101 -10.19 1.36 1.57
C ILE A 101 -10.48 0.68 0.24
N SER A 102 -11.65 0.08 0.07
CA SER A 102 -12.07 -0.50 -1.20
C SER A 102 -12.06 0.55 -2.31
N GLY A 103 -12.59 1.75 -2.04
CA GLY A 103 -12.58 2.86 -3.00
C GLY A 103 -11.16 3.34 -3.30
N LEU A 104 -10.29 3.42 -2.29
CA LEU A 104 -8.90 3.82 -2.47
C LEU A 104 -8.14 2.82 -3.36
N VAL A 105 -8.32 1.52 -3.13
CA VAL A 105 -7.67 0.49 -3.93
C VAL A 105 -8.12 0.56 -5.39
N LYS A 106 -9.42 0.77 -5.63
CA LYS A 106 -9.93 0.97 -7.00
C LYS A 106 -9.31 2.19 -7.67
N TYR A 107 -9.14 3.27 -6.93
CA TYR A 107 -8.47 4.47 -7.44
C TYR A 107 -7.02 4.16 -7.82
N MET A 108 -6.30 3.44 -6.96
CA MET A 108 -4.91 3.05 -7.19
C MET A 108 -4.79 2.10 -8.39
N GLU A 109 -5.71 1.16 -8.54
CA GLU A 109 -5.76 0.25 -9.69
C GLU A 109 -5.95 1.01 -11.00
N ALA A 110 -6.86 1.98 -11.03
CA ALA A 110 -7.09 2.82 -12.21
C ALA A 110 -5.84 3.64 -12.54
N TYR A 111 -5.19 4.21 -11.53
CA TYR A 111 -3.96 4.97 -11.71
C TYR A 111 -2.84 4.10 -12.30
N ALA A 112 -2.62 2.91 -11.75
CA ALA A 112 -1.60 1.99 -12.24
C ALA A 112 -1.88 1.55 -13.67
N LYS A 113 -3.14 1.24 -14.00
CA LYS A 113 -3.55 0.87 -15.34
C LYS A 113 -3.30 1.98 -16.35
N ASP A 114 -3.63 3.23 -15.99
CA ASP A 114 -3.41 4.38 -16.85
C ASP A 114 -1.93 4.64 -17.12
N LEU A 115 -1.05 4.26 -16.19
CA LEU A 115 0.41 4.31 -16.39
C LEU A 115 0.95 3.17 -17.26
N GLY A 116 0.12 2.18 -17.61
CA GLY A 116 0.51 1.05 -18.45
C GLY A 116 0.88 -0.20 -17.67
N TYR A 117 0.73 -0.22 -16.34
CA TYR A 117 0.95 -1.44 -15.56
C TYR A 117 -0.14 -2.46 -15.85
N ARG A 118 0.24 -3.74 -15.86
CA ARG A 118 -0.66 -4.86 -16.20
C ARG A 118 -1.00 -5.71 -14.99
N ARG A 119 -0.21 -5.61 -13.93
CA ARG A 119 -0.40 -6.39 -12.71
C ARG A 119 -0.17 -5.50 -11.51
N ILE A 120 -1.02 -5.71 -10.51
CA ILE A 120 -0.85 -5.11 -9.20
C ILE A 120 -0.74 -6.23 -8.18
N THR A 121 0.18 -6.10 -7.22
CA THR A 121 0.48 -7.13 -6.23
C THR A 121 0.25 -6.61 -4.84
N ILE A 122 0.00 -7.51 -3.89
CA ILE A 122 -0.21 -7.16 -2.49
C ILE A 122 0.28 -8.31 -1.60
N GLY A 123 0.87 -7.95 -0.45
CA GLY A 123 1.26 -8.90 0.56
C GLY A 123 0.28 -8.91 1.73
N VAL A 124 0.07 -10.07 2.32
CA VAL A 124 -0.77 -10.23 3.51
C VAL A 124 -0.13 -11.26 4.43
N GLU A 125 -0.09 -10.95 5.72
CA GLU A 125 0.33 -11.94 6.71
C GLU A 125 -0.67 -13.10 6.74
N ALA A 126 -0.15 -14.33 6.74
CA ALA A 126 -1.00 -15.53 6.69
C ALA A 126 -1.98 -15.61 7.87
N VAL A 127 -1.59 -15.05 9.03
CA VAL A 127 -2.45 -14.99 10.22
C VAL A 127 -3.58 -13.97 10.11
N GLU A 128 -3.46 -13.01 9.21
CA GLU A 128 -4.46 -11.97 8.94
C GLU A 128 -5.53 -12.49 7.96
N THR A 129 -6.25 -13.53 8.38
CA THR A 129 -7.19 -14.24 7.51
C THR A 129 -8.32 -13.36 7.00
N ARG A 130 -8.75 -12.37 7.79
CA ARG A 130 -9.77 -11.39 7.37
C ARG A 130 -9.27 -10.57 6.18
N ASN A 131 -8.05 -10.03 6.26
CA ASN A 131 -7.45 -9.26 5.18
C ASN A 131 -7.23 -10.11 3.94
N LEU A 132 -6.75 -11.34 4.12
CA LEU A 132 -6.60 -12.28 3.02
C LEU A 132 -7.93 -12.49 2.29
N GLY A 133 -9.01 -12.74 3.02
CA GLY A 133 -10.35 -12.91 2.44
C GLY A 133 -10.80 -11.68 1.65
N ILE A 134 -10.54 -10.48 2.18
CA ILE A 134 -10.87 -9.22 1.52
C ILE A 134 -10.09 -9.07 0.21
N TYR A 135 -8.78 -9.34 0.23
CA TYR A 135 -7.93 -9.20 -0.95
C TYR A 135 -8.31 -10.21 -2.04
N LEU A 136 -8.62 -11.45 -1.66
CA LEU A 136 -9.14 -12.46 -2.59
C LEU A 136 -10.45 -12.00 -3.22
N HIS A 137 -11.35 -11.43 -2.42
CA HIS A 137 -12.63 -10.88 -2.90
C HIS A 137 -12.43 -9.73 -3.90
N TRP A 138 -11.39 -8.91 -3.72
CA TRP A 138 -11.06 -7.84 -4.64
C TRP A 138 -10.38 -8.34 -5.93
N GLY A 139 -10.10 -9.64 -6.03
CA GLY A 139 -9.50 -10.23 -7.22
C GLY A 139 -7.99 -10.45 -7.13
N TYR A 140 -7.38 -10.24 -5.97
CA TYR A 140 -5.96 -10.57 -5.73
C TYR A 140 -5.86 -12.05 -5.41
N ASP A 141 -6.05 -12.89 -6.42
CA ASP A 141 -6.17 -14.33 -6.26
C ASP A 141 -5.07 -15.15 -6.94
N LYS A 142 -4.14 -14.48 -7.62
CA LYS A 142 -3.02 -15.16 -8.24
C LYS A 142 -1.86 -15.21 -7.25
N PHE A 143 -1.62 -16.38 -6.68
CA PHE A 143 -0.51 -16.57 -5.75
C PHE A 143 0.83 -16.39 -6.45
N LEU A 144 1.75 -15.64 -5.83
CA LEU A 144 3.06 -15.32 -6.40
C LEU A 144 4.21 -15.95 -5.61
N LEU A 145 4.32 -15.64 -4.33
CA LEU A 145 5.41 -16.11 -3.50
C LEU A 145 5.10 -15.90 -2.00
N THR A 146 5.94 -16.48 -1.16
CA THR A 146 5.90 -16.29 0.29
C THR A 146 7.18 -15.65 0.79
N GLU A 147 7.10 -15.02 1.96
CA GLU A 147 8.25 -14.49 2.69
C GLU A 147 8.09 -14.82 4.17
N GLY A 148 9.20 -15.14 4.84
CA GLY A 148 9.18 -15.48 6.27
C GLY A 148 8.63 -16.87 6.53
N GLU A 149 8.35 -17.15 7.79
CA GLU A 149 7.88 -18.46 8.24
C GLU A 149 7.03 -18.34 9.50
N ALA A 150 6.26 -19.39 9.79
CA ALA A 150 5.37 -19.47 10.94
C ALA A 150 4.40 -18.30 11.03
N GLU A 151 4.35 -17.61 12.16
CA GLU A 151 3.42 -16.50 12.42
C GLU A 151 3.78 -15.25 11.63
N GLU A 152 5.01 -15.16 11.13
CA GLU A 152 5.49 -14.03 10.31
C GLU A 152 5.42 -14.33 8.81
N LEU A 153 4.78 -15.41 8.42
CA LEU A 153 4.61 -15.77 7.02
C LEU A 153 3.76 -14.74 6.30
N VAL A 154 4.31 -14.19 5.21
CA VAL A 154 3.60 -13.27 4.32
C VAL A 154 3.32 -13.97 3.01
N LEU A 155 2.08 -13.87 2.55
CA LEU A 155 1.63 -14.39 1.26
C LEU A 155 1.48 -13.23 0.29
N TYR A 156 2.02 -13.37 -0.91
CA TYR A 156 1.88 -12.35 -1.96
C TYR A 156 1.00 -12.84 -3.08
N TYR A 157 0.03 -12.00 -3.43
CA TYR A 157 -0.95 -12.26 -4.49
C TYR A 157 -0.94 -11.15 -5.51
N GLY A 158 -1.31 -11.48 -6.74
CA GLY A 158 -1.44 -10.54 -7.83
C GLY A 158 -2.84 -10.50 -8.42
N LYS A 159 -3.13 -9.37 -9.06
CA LYS A 159 -4.35 -9.13 -9.82
C LYS A 159 -3.96 -8.56 -11.17
N GLU A 160 -4.54 -9.09 -12.24
CA GLU A 160 -4.37 -8.52 -13.57
C GLU A 160 -5.26 -7.28 -13.73
N LEU A 161 -4.70 -6.24 -14.29
CA LEU A 161 -5.40 -4.97 -14.51
C LEU A 161 -6.08 -4.88 -15.89
#